data_abac0118ce8904dd415533ae2da80161
#
_entry.id   abac0118ce8904dd415533ae2da80161
#
_cell.length_a   1.000
_cell.length_b   1.000
_cell.length_c   1.000
_cell.angle_alpha   90.00
_cell.angle_beta   90.00
_cell.angle_gamma   90.00
#
_symmetry.space_group_name_H-M   'P 1'
#
loop_
_entity.id
_entity.type
_entity.pdbx_description
1 polymer ?
#
loop_
_entity_poly.entity_id
_entity_poly.type
_entity_poly.pdbx_seq_one_letter_code
_entity_poly.pdbx_strand_id
1 'polypeptide(L)'
;MSNVILYHHEHADGTGPFQKKWNEIPLFARIIHLADIIDIIRNSIDSDDNSWDFMCQYLSQNKDSLFDSECVNAFLNVFTKESFMCLSDDSFETKLWEAIPREKLVFDWEMCKDVADFFAKIVDYKSSFTSRHSIGVAEKASMLAQYMGYDSITVQKMYLAGALHDIGKMAVGNEILEKPDKLTDDEFSKMKNHAGYTYLILSEVNDFEEIRDWAAFHHEKLNGKGYPFGKTAAELNEPERMMACVDIYQALTEDRPYKKGLSHEKTCDILDDMAQKDFIDSDISKIIRECFGRNR
;
A
#
# COMPACT_ATOMS: atom_id res chain seq x y z
N MET A 1 17.36 11.00 3.85
CA MET A 1 16.37 10.39 2.93
C MET A 1 15.35 11.38 2.38
N SER A 2 14.73 12.27 3.17
CA SER A 2 13.68 13.20 2.69
C SER A 2 14.08 14.05 1.46
N ASN A 3 15.30 14.61 1.43
CA ASN A 3 15.76 15.44 0.31
C ASN A 3 16.03 14.63 -0.98
N VAL A 4 16.31 13.35 -0.89
CA VAL A 4 16.48 12.49 -2.08
C VAL A 4 15.13 12.32 -2.77
N ILE A 5 14.09 11.97 -2.01
CA ILE A 5 12.72 11.82 -2.52
C ILE A 5 12.17 13.17 -3.00
N LEU A 6 12.44 14.26 -2.27
CA LEU A 6 11.92 15.58 -2.61
C LEU A 6 12.47 16.11 -3.94
N TYR A 7 13.76 15.85 -4.23
CA TYR A 7 14.48 16.46 -5.35
C TYR A 7 14.76 15.50 -6.53
N HIS A 8 14.19 14.29 -6.56
CA HIS A 8 14.48 13.35 -7.66
C HIS A 8 13.89 13.76 -9.02
N HIS A 9 13.02 14.74 -9.08
CA HIS A 9 12.54 15.33 -10.34
C HIS A 9 13.21 16.66 -10.68
N GLU A 10 14.25 17.06 -9.94
CA GLU A 10 15.03 18.25 -10.28
C GLU A 10 15.90 18.03 -11.51
N HIS A 11 16.06 19.09 -12.32
CA HIS A 11 16.94 19.10 -13.48
C HIS A 11 18.32 19.68 -13.12
N ALA A 12 19.36 19.22 -13.78
CA ALA A 12 20.73 19.64 -13.51
C ALA A 12 20.94 21.16 -13.73
N ASP A 13 20.21 21.77 -14.66
CA ASP A 13 20.28 23.19 -14.99
C ASP A 13 19.45 24.10 -14.06
N GLY A 14 18.65 23.53 -13.17
CA GLY A 14 17.79 24.27 -12.24
C GLY A 14 16.41 24.62 -12.80
N THR A 15 15.97 23.98 -13.88
CA THR A 15 14.61 24.16 -14.44
C THR A 15 13.58 23.21 -13.82
N GLY A 16 13.97 22.38 -12.84
CA GLY A 16 13.10 21.46 -12.13
C GLY A 16 12.11 22.15 -11.17
N PRO A 17 11.23 21.37 -10.51
CA PRO A 17 10.12 21.88 -9.70
C PRO A 17 10.54 22.83 -8.57
N PHE A 18 11.67 22.58 -7.91
CA PHE A 18 12.20 23.40 -6.82
C PHE A 18 13.34 24.32 -7.27
N GLN A 19 13.69 24.33 -8.57
CA GLN A 19 14.73 25.18 -9.17
C GLN A 19 16.13 25.01 -8.53
N LYS A 20 16.43 23.79 -8.08
CA LYS A 20 17.75 23.42 -7.54
C LYS A 20 18.72 23.10 -8.66
N LYS A 21 19.95 23.59 -8.56
CA LYS A 21 21.02 23.25 -9.47
C LYS A 21 21.69 21.94 -9.06
N TRP A 22 22.40 21.30 -10.00
CA TRP A 22 23.03 19.98 -9.81
C TRP A 22 23.83 19.84 -8.51
N ASN A 23 24.55 20.87 -8.08
CA ASN A 23 25.36 20.87 -6.85
C ASN A 23 24.53 20.99 -5.55
N GLU A 24 23.26 21.36 -5.65
CA GLU A 24 22.31 21.43 -4.53
C GLU A 24 21.44 20.16 -4.45
N ILE A 25 21.46 19.33 -5.50
CA ILE A 25 20.67 18.09 -5.59
C ILE A 25 21.51 16.93 -5.05
N PRO A 26 21.03 16.17 -4.05
CA PRO A 26 21.74 14.99 -3.55
C PRO A 26 22.07 13.99 -4.67
N LEU A 27 23.25 13.37 -4.62
CA LEU A 27 23.69 12.41 -5.65
C LEU A 27 22.65 11.31 -5.89
N PHE A 28 22.07 10.72 -4.84
CA PHE A 28 21.05 9.69 -4.99
C PHE A 28 19.80 10.20 -5.70
N ALA A 29 19.40 11.46 -5.51
CA ALA A 29 18.27 12.04 -6.24
C ALA A 29 18.58 12.16 -7.75
N ARG A 30 19.81 12.56 -8.10
CA ARG A 30 20.27 12.63 -9.50
C ARG A 30 20.33 11.26 -10.18
N ILE A 31 20.77 10.23 -9.43
CA ILE A 31 20.78 8.84 -9.91
C ILE A 31 19.35 8.33 -10.13
N ILE A 32 18.45 8.57 -9.18
CA ILE A 32 17.03 8.14 -9.29
C ILE A 32 16.39 8.84 -10.50
N HIS A 33 16.59 10.16 -10.66
CA HIS A 33 16.06 10.88 -11.81
C HIS A 33 16.49 10.27 -13.15
N LEU A 34 17.77 9.93 -13.27
CA LEU A 34 18.29 9.27 -14.47
C LEU A 34 17.66 7.89 -14.68
N ALA A 35 17.54 7.09 -13.61
CA ALA A 35 16.96 5.75 -13.66
C ALA A 35 15.48 5.77 -14.05
N ASP A 36 14.68 6.69 -13.49
CA ASP A 36 13.26 6.86 -13.82
C ASP A 36 13.07 7.16 -15.30
N ILE A 37 13.86 8.08 -15.85
CA ILE A 37 13.74 8.43 -17.27
C ILE A 37 14.19 7.27 -18.17
N ILE A 38 15.23 6.54 -17.80
CA ILE A 38 15.67 5.32 -18.51
C ILE A 38 14.55 4.29 -18.53
N ASP A 39 13.88 4.06 -17.41
CA ASP A 39 12.76 3.11 -17.32
C ASP A 39 11.56 3.56 -18.15
N ILE A 40 11.17 4.84 -18.08
CA ILE A 40 10.09 5.40 -18.88
C ILE A 40 10.38 5.24 -20.38
N ILE A 41 11.59 5.60 -20.84
CA ILE A 41 11.95 5.48 -22.26
C ILE A 41 11.91 4.02 -22.69
N ARG A 42 12.47 3.12 -21.88
CA ARG A 42 12.49 1.69 -22.15
C ARG A 42 11.07 1.11 -22.31
N ASN A 43 10.15 1.50 -21.43
CA ASN A 43 8.77 1.01 -21.46
C ASN A 43 7.89 1.69 -22.51
N SER A 44 8.34 2.85 -23.06
CA SER A 44 7.57 3.63 -24.05
C SER A 44 7.94 3.31 -25.49
N ILE A 45 9.08 2.66 -25.73
CA ILE A 45 9.55 2.29 -27.06
C ILE A 45 9.39 0.79 -27.20
N ASP A 46 8.73 0.34 -28.27
CA ASP A 46 8.71 -1.08 -28.62
C ASP A 46 10.14 -1.61 -28.60
N SER A 47 10.32 -2.77 -27.98
CA SER A 47 11.62 -3.40 -27.70
C SER A 47 12.31 -3.88 -29.01
N ASP A 48 12.57 -2.94 -29.92
CA ASP A 48 13.35 -3.17 -31.11
C ASP A 48 14.82 -2.75 -30.94
N ASP A 49 15.63 -3.15 -31.88
CA ASP A 49 17.10 -2.96 -31.85
C ASP A 49 17.57 -1.49 -31.71
N ASN A 50 16.67 -0.52 -31.88
CA ASN A 50 16.98 0.91 -31.88
C ASN A 50 16.80 1.58 -30.51
N SER A 51 16.18 0.91 -29.53
CA SER A 51 15.89 1.50 -28.21
C SER A 51 17.15 1.93 -27.44
N TRP A 52 18.24 1.15 -27.54
CA TRP A 52 19.53 1.48 -26.95
C TRP A 52 20.18 2.71 -27.59
N ASP A 53 20.21 2.79 -28.92
CA ASP A 53 20.82 3.92 -29.62
C ASP A 53 20.04 5.22 -29.35
N PHE A 54 18.70 5.14 -29.32
CA PHE A 54 17.86 6.27 -28.93
C PHE A 54 18.17 6.71 -27.51
N MET A 55 18.25 5.78 -26.56
CA MET A 55 18.59 6.06 -25.17
C MET A 55 19.93 6.77 -25.05
N CYS A 56 20.98 6.23 -25.66
CA CYS A 56 22.30 6.83 -25.63
C CYS A 56 22.30 8.25 -26.20
N GLN A 57 21.60 8.45 -27.32
CA GLN A 57 21.48 9.76 -27.96
C GLN A 57 20.71 10.74 -27.06
N TYR A 58 19.55 10.33 -26.51
CA TYR A 58 18.74 11.16 -25.64
C TYR A 58 19.49 11.60 -24.39
N LEU A 59 20.15 10.68 -23.71
CA LEU A 59 20.97 10.98 -22.53
C LEU A 59 22.11 11.92 -22.86
N SER A 60 22.79 11.70 -23.97
CA SER A 60 23.93 12.54 -24.41
C SER A 60 23.51 13.97 -24.76
N GLN A 61 22.33 14.14 -25.36
CA GLN A 61 21.81 15.46 -25.74
C GLN A 61 21.29 16.27 -24.53
N ASN A 62 20.91 15.59 -23.46
CA ASN A 62 20.33 16.22 -22.26
C ASN A 62 21.31 16.27 -21.08
N LYS A 63 22.60 16.03 -21.29
CA LYS A 63 23.64 16.27 -20.30
C LYS A 63 23.67 17.73 -19.87
N ASP A 64 23.93 17.98 -18.60
CA ASP A 64 24.05 19.31 -17.99
C ASP A 64 22.78 20.17 -18.10
N SER A 65 21.70 19.65 -18.72
CA SER A 65 20.39 20.25 -18.75
C SER A 65 19.42 19.45 -17.85
N LEU A 66 18.91 18.33 -18.34
CA LEU A 66 18.04 17.46 -17.52
C LEU A 66 18.86 16.63 -16.53
N PHE A 67 19.98 16.08 -16.97
CA PHE A 67 20.76 15.09 -16.23
C PHE A 67 22.13 15.60 -15.82
N ASP A 68 22.57 15.14 -14.67
CA ASP A 68 23.96 15.29 -14.25
C ASP A 68 24.87 14.51 -15.19
N SER A 69 25.90 15.19 -15.72
CA SER A 69 26.83 14.61 -16.69
C SER A 69 27.67 13.46 -16.10
N GLU A 70 27.99 13.48 -14.81
CA GLU A 70 28.73 12.39 -14.15
C GLU A 70 27.86 11.13 -14.09
N CYS A 71 26.57 11.26 -13.74
CA CYS A 71 25.63 10.14 -13.72
C CYS A 71 25.42 9.54 -15.11
N VAL A 72 25.24 10.38 -16.15
CA VAL A 72 25.10 9.91 -17.53
C VAL A 72 26.36 9.20 -18.01
N ASN A 73 27.55 9.78 -17.75
CA ASN A 73 28.80 9.16 -18.12
C ASN A 73 29.02 7.81 -17.42
N ALA A 74 28.70 7.72 -16.14
CA ALA A 74 28.77 6.47 -15.38
C ALA A 74 27.86 5.40 -15.99
N PHE A 75 26.60 5.75 -16.32
CA PHE A 75 25.67 4.84 -16.97
C PHE A 75 26.22 4.33 -18.32
N LEU A 76 26.62 5.23 -19.21
CA LEU A 76 27.12 4.88 -20.56
C LEU A 76 28.44 4.10 -20.53
N ASN A 77 29.24 4.21 -19.47
CA ASN A 77 30.46 3.43 -19.29
C ASN A 77 30.22 2.03 -18.72
N VAL A 78 29.16 1.84 -17.92
CA VAL A 78 28.87 0.58 -17.24
C VAL A 78 27.92 -0.29 -18.03
N PHE A 79 26.89 0.31 -18.64
CA PHE A 79 25.88 -0.42 -19.39
C PHE A 79 26.30 -0.61 -20.86
N THR A 80 26.08 -1.82 -21.35
CA THR A 80 26.15 -2.17 -22.78
C THR A 80 24.74 -2.39 -23.31
N LYS A 81 24.58 -2.47 -24.64
CA LYS A 81 23.30 -2.82 -25.28
C LYS A 81 22.74 -4.13 -24.71
N GLU A 82 23.59 -5.14 -24.54
CA GLU A 82 23.19 -6.45 -24.02
C GLU A 82 22.71 -6.35 -22.57
N SER A 83 23.42 -5.63 -21.69
CA SER A 83 23.01 -5.46 -20.29
C SER A 83 21.73 -4.63 -20.17
N PHE A 84 21.54 -3.63 -21.05
CA PHE A 84 20.30 -2.86 -21.09
C PHE A 84 19.09 -3.71 -21.53
N MET A 85 19.27 -4.55 -22.54
CA MET A 85 18.21 -5.47 -22.99
C MET A 85 17.86 -6.52 -21.91
N CYS A 86 18.86 -6.97 -21.12
CA CYS A 86 18.61 -7.89 -20.01
C CYS A 86 17.78 -7.30 -18.85
N LEU A 87 17.62 -5.97 -18.76
CA LEU A 87 16.74 -5.36 -17.75
C LEU A 87 15.26 -5.75 -17.91
N SER A 88 14.88 -6.29 -19.08
CA SER A 88 13.53 -6.79 -19.37
C SER A 88 13.38 -8.30 -19.12
N ASP A 89 14.45 -8.99 -18.77
CA ASP A 89 14.47 -10.43 -18.57
C ASP A 89 13.98 -10.76 -17.14
N ASP A 90 13.08 -11.73 -17.00
CA ASP A 90 12.61 -12.24 -15.69
C ASP A 90 13.78 -12.72 -14.81
N SER A 91 14.94 -13.05 -15.40
CA SER A 91 16.15 -13.40 -14.67
C SER A 91 16.87 -12.19 -14.04
N PHE A 92 16.53 -10.94 -14.42
CA PHE A 92 17.19 -9.75 -13.91
C PHE A 92 17.00 -9.58 -12.40
N GLU A 93 15.82 -9.82 -11.92
CA GLU A 93 15.52 -9.75 -10.47
C GLU A 93 16.41 -10.70 -9.68
N THR A 94 16.58 -11.93 -10.15
CA THR A 94 17.48 -12.91 -9.53
C THR A 94 18.93 -12.40 -9.48
N LYS A 95 19.44 -11.85 -10.59
CA LYS A 95 20.80 -11.27 -10.67
C LYS A 95 20.94 -10.05 -9.76
N LEU A 96 19.92 -9.22 -9.66
CA LEU A 96 19.91 -8.07 -8.77
C LEU A 96 20.02 -8.50 -7.30
N TRP A 97 19.24 -9.50 -6.90
CA TRP A 97 19.30 -10.06 -5.54
C TRP A 97 20.62 -10.75 -5.23
N GLU A 98 21.31 -11.31 -6.22
CA GLU A 98 22.67 -11.85 -6.06
C GLU A 98 23.73 -10.74 -5.90
N ALA A 99 23.54 -9.60 -6.53
CA ALA A 99 24.48 -8.48 -6.49
C ALA A 99 24.32 -7.59 -5.24
N ILE A 100 23.11 -7.55 -4.64
CA ILE A 100 22.86 -6.76 -3.43
C ILE A 100 23.46 -7.48 -2.20
N PRO A 101 24.28 -6.79 -1.38
CA PRO A 101 24.77 -7.35 -0.14
C PRO A 101 23.60 -7.81 0.75
N ARG A 102 23.56 -9.09 1.10
CA ARG A 102 22.54 -9.64 2.01
C ARG A 102 22.90 -9.28 3.45
N GLU A 103 22.65 -8.06 3.85
CA GLU A 103 22.55 -7.73 5.26
C GLU A 103 21.18 -8.20 5.78
N LYS A 104 21.18 -9.10 6.75
CA LYS A 104 19.96 -9.45 7.47
C LYS A 104 19.59 -8.26 8.37
N LEU A 105 18.73 -7.41 7.89
CA LEU A 105 18.05 -6.42 8.74
C LEU A 105 17.04 -7.20 9.60
N VAL A 106 17.25 -7.18 10.89
CA VAL A 106 16.24 -7.67 11.84
C VAL A 106 15.30 -6.48 12.11
N PHE A 107 14.10 -6.58 11.59
CA PHE A 107 13.06 -5.61 11.90
C PHE A 107 12.51 -5.91 13.29
N ASP A 108 12.65 -4.97 14.20
CA ASP A 108 11.92 -5.01 15.46
C ASP A 108 10.45 -4.54 15.24
N TRP A 109 9.67 -4.65 16.30
CA TRP A 109 8.24 -4.28 16.24
C TRP A 109 8.03 -2.82 15.81
N GLU A 110 8.80 -1.88 16.33
CA GLU A 110 8.65 -0.46 16.02
C GLU A 110 8.94 -0.18 14.55
N MET A 111 9.96 -0.81 13.99
CA MET A 111 10.27 -0.69 12.55
C MET A 111 9.15 -1.28 11.67
N CYS A 112 8.63 -2.46 12.03
CA CYS A 112 7.50 -3.05 11.30
C CYS A 112 6.27 -2.15 11.34
N LYS A 113 5.97 -1.61 12.53
CA LYS A 113 4.87 -0.68 12.75
C LYS A 113 5.04 0.60 11.93
N ASP A 114 6.21 1.22 11.95
CA ASP A 114 6.49 2.45 11.19
C ASP A 114 6.32 2.25 9.68
N VAL A 115 6.76 1.11 9.14
CA VAL A 115 6.57 0.74 7.73
C VAL A 115 5.08 0.55 7.40
N ALA A 116 4.34 -0.17 8.23
CA ALA A 116 2.91 -0.38 8.04
C ALA A 116 2.14 0.96 8.11
N ASP A 117 2.45 1.82 9.09
CA ASP A 117 1.86 3.16 9.23
C ASP A 117 2.17 4.06 8.02
N PHE A 118 3.35 3.92 7.45
CA PHE A 118 3.72 4.64 6.22
C PHE A 118 2.83 4.24 5.04
N PHE A 119 2.67 2.94 4.79
CA PHE A 119 1.78 2.45 3.72
C PHE A 119 0.31 2.80 3.99
N ALA A 120 -0.17 2.66 5.23
CA ALA A 120 -1.51 3.07 5.63
C ALA A 120 -1.78 4.53 5.26
N LYS A 121 -0.86 5.46 5.57
CA LYS A 121 -0.99 6.87 5.22
C LYS A 121 -1.01 7.12 3.73
N ILE A 122 -0.19 6.40 2.94
CA ILE A 122 -0.19 6.53 1.47
C ILE A 122 -1.55 6.10 0.90
N VAL A 123 -2.08 4.96 1.35
CA VAL A 123 -3.37 4.44 0.90
C VAL A 123 -4.52 5.37 1.27
N ASP A 124 -4.54 5.83 2.53
CA ASP A 124 -5.56 6.76 3.01
C ASP A 124 -5.50 8.11 2.26
N TYR A 125 -4.31 8.59 1.91
CA TYR A 125 -4.13 9.82 1.12
C TYR A 125 -4.61 9.67 -0.33
N LYS A 126 -4.38 8.51 -0.94
CA LYS A 126 -4.81 8.20 -2.31
C LYS A 126 -6.33 8.00 -2.42
N SER A 127 -6.96 7.45 -1.39
CA SER A 127 -8.40 7.33 -1.31
C SER A 127 -8.97 8.55 -0.58
N SER A 128 -10.02 9.19 -1.08
CA SER A 128 -10.67 10.37 -0.46
C SER A 128 -11.19 10.13 0.99
N PHE A 129 -10.70 9.08 1.64
CA PHE A 129 -10.88 8.82 3.06
C PHE A 129 -9.97 9.72 3.90
N THR A 130 -10.33 9.97 5.13
CA THR A 130 -9.53 10.73 6.07
C THR A 130 -8.17 10.04 6.25
N SER A 131 -7.10 10.83 6.39
CA SER A 131 -5.71 10.36 6.51
C SER A 131 -5.43 9.49 7.76
N ARG A 132 -6.46 8.89 8.39
CA ARG A 132 -6.38 8.13 9.64
C ARG A 132 -7.24 6.86 9.66
N HIS A 133 -7.93 6.50 8.57
CA HIS A 133 -8.81 5.33 8.56
C HIS A 133 -8.05 4.05 8.89
N SER A 134 -7.04 3.72 8.10
CA SER A 134 -6.27 2.49 8.23
C SER A 134 -5.54 2.39 9.58
N ILE A 135 -5.01 3.51 10.09
CA ILE A 135 -4.43 3.56 11.43
C ILE A 135 -5.50 3.35 12.51
N GLY A 136 -6.69 3.94 12.35
CA GLY A 136 -7.80 3.74 13.27
C GLY A 136 -8.30 2.29 13.31
N VAL A 137 -8.29 1.59 12.16
CA VAL A 137 -8.57 0.14 12.09
C VAL A 137 -7.48 -0.64 12.83
N ALA A 138 -6.19 -0.35 12.58
CA ALA A 138 -5.05 -1.00 13.22
C ALA A 138 -5.10 -0.90 14.76
N GLU A 139 -5.31 0.32 15.29
CA GLU A 139 -5.40 0.58 16.71
C GLU A 139 -6.58 -0.18 17.35
N LYS A 140 -7.73 -0.19 16.70
CA LYS A 140 -8.93 -0.89 17.23
C LYS A 140 -8.80 -2.42 17.11
N ALA A 141 -8.21 -2.93 16.03
CA ALA A 141 -7.98 -4.35 15.85
C ALA A 141 -7.05 -4.90 16.94
N SER A 142 -5.92 -4.22 17.17
CA SER A 142 -4.98 -4.58 18.24
C SER A 142 -5.60 -4.45 19.65
N MET A 143 -6.37 -3.38 19.89
CA MET A 143 -7.08 -3.18 21.16
C MET A 143 -8.09 -4.29 21.43
N LEU A 144 -8.87 -4.68 20.41
CA LEU A 144 -9.85 -5.75 20.52
C LEU A 144 -9.17 -7.10 20.79
N ALA A 145 -8.09 -7.40 20.06
CA ALA A 145 -7.30 -8.63 20.29
C ALA A 145 -6.72 -8.67 21.71
N GLN A 146 -6.18 -7.56 22.21
CA GLN A 146 -5.70 -7.46 23.58
C GLN A 146 -6.82 -7.66 24.60
N TYR A 147 -8.00 -7.06 24.37
CA TYR A 147 -9.17 -7.22 25.23
C TYR A 147 -9.68 -8.67 25.30
N MET A 148 -9.61 -9.37 24.17
CA MET A 148 -9.98 -10.80 24.07
C MET A 148 -8.91 -11.74 24.65
N GLY A 149 -7.75 -11.22 25.09
CA GLY A 149 -6.72 -12.02 25.77
C GLY A 149 -5.74 -12.72 24.82
N TYR A 150 -5.64 -12.29 23.58
CA TYR A 150 -4.61 -12.78 22.65
C TYR A 150 -3.21 -12.42 23.14
N ASP A 151 -2.22 -13.23 22.75
CA ASP A 151 -0.82 -12.95 23.06
C ASP A 151 -0.28 -11.73 22.31
N SER A 152 0.86 -11.21 22.78
CA SER A 152 1.44 -9.97 22.23
C SER A 152 1.78 -10.05 20.74
N ILE A 153 2.16 -11.22 20.23
CA ILE A 153 2.51 -11.42 18.82
C ILE A 153 1.24 -11.33 17.97
N THR A 154 0.17 -11.98 18.38
CA THR A 154 -1.13 -11.91 17.71
C THR A 154 -1.69 -10.49 17.72
N VAL A 155 -1.56 -9.76 18.85
CA VAL A 155 -1.95 -8.34 18.95
C VAL A 155 -1.17 -7.48 17.95
N GLN A 156 0.14 -7.69 17.79
CA GLN A 156 0.97 -6.99 16.80
C GLN A 156 0.58 -7.34 15.37
N LYS A 157 0.33 -8.61 15.07
CA LYS A 157 -0.15 -9.06 13.74
C LYS A 157 -1.51 -8.43 13.40
N MET A 158 -2.42 -8.33 14.37
CA MET A 158 -3.72 -7.64 14.18
C MET A 158 -3.55 -6.16 13.87
N TYR A 159 -2.58 -5.48 14.50
CA TYR A 159 -2.23 -4.11 14.13
C TYR A 159 -1.79 -4.02 12.68
N LEU A 160 -0.83 -4.86 12.26
CA LEU A 160 -0.31 -4.87 10.90
C LEU A 160 -1.42 -5.19 9.87
N ALA A 161 -2.26 -6.17 10.16
CA ALA A 161 -3.40 -6.49 9.30
C ALA A 161 -4.35 -5.30 9.13
N GLY A 162 -4.65 -4.59 10.23
CA GLY A 162 -5.49 -3.38 10.20
C GLY A 162 -4.84 -2.23 9.44
N ALA A 163 -3.53 -2.00 9.60
CA ALA A 163 -2.82 -0.94 8.89
C ALA A 163 -2.73 -1.20 7.38
N LEU A 164 -2.67 -2.48 6.97
CA LEU A 164 -2.43 -2.90 5.59
C LEU A 164 -3.68 -3.44 4.88
N HIS A 165 -4.86 -3.47 5.53
CA HIS A 165 -6.07 -4.10 4.97
C HIS A 165 -6.47 -3.54 3.61
N ASP A 166 -6.23 -2.27 3.40
CA ASP A 166 -6.58 -1.52 2.21
C ASP A 166 -5.42 -1.30 1.22
N ILE A 167 -4.25 -1.93 1.42
CA ILE A 167 -3.05 -1.70 0.58
C ILE A 167 -3.33 -2.00 -0.90
N GLY A 168 -4.22 -2.91 -1.20
CA GLY A 168 -4.64 -3.22 -2.56
C GLY A 168 -5.34 -2.08 -3.31
N LYS A 169 -5.78 -1.01 -2.62
CA LYS A 169 -6.25 0.21 -3.26
C LYS A 169 -5.18 0.89 -4.13
N MET A 170 -3.90 0.61 -3.85
CA MET A 170 -2.80 1.09 -4.70
C MET A 170 -2.89 0.60 -6.14
N ALA A 171 -3.51 -0.57 -6.37
CA ALA A 171 -3.72 -1.15 -7.70
C ALA A 171 -5.07 -0.73 -8.34
N VAL A 172 -5.90 0.03 -7.64
CA VAL A 172 -7.15 0.58 -8.19
C VAL A 172 -6.86 1.93 -8.84
N GLY A 173 -7.43 2.17 -10.03
CA GLY A 173 -7.25 3.44 -10.76
C GLY A 173 -7.80 4.65 -10.01
N ASN A 174 -7.12 5.80 -10.14
CA ASN A 174 -7.51 7.03 -9.45
C ASN A 174 -8.91 7.51 -9.88
N GLU A 175 -9.30 7.25 -11.11
CA GLU A 175 -10.64 7.58 -11.65
C GLU A 175 -11.79 6.93 -10.87
N ILE A 176 -11.52 5.81 -10.19
CA ILE A 176 -12.48 5.12 -9.33
C ILE A 176 -12.36 5.61 -7.89
N LEU A 177 -11.12 5.72 -7.37
CA LEU A 177 -10.85 6.10 -5.98
C LEU A 177 -11.25 7.54 -5.64
N GLU A 178 -11.04 8.46 -6.59
CA GLU A 178 -11.27 9.91 -6.42
C GLU A 178 -12.62 10.36 -6.99
N LYS A 179 -13.46 9.42 -7.45
CA LYS A 179 -14.75 9.77 -8.04
C LYS A 179 -15.63 10.50 -7.03
N PRO A 180 -16.08 11.73 -7.30
CA PRO A 180 -16.88 12.51 -6.36
C PRO A 180 -18.32 11.99 -6.25
N ASP A 181 -18.80 11.24 -7.24
CA ASP A 181 -20.14 10.68 -7.32
C ASP A 181 -20.17 9.21 -6.92
N LYS A 182 -21.38 8.65 -6.80
CA LYS A 182 -21.56 7.21 -6.58
C LYS A 182 -20.93 6.41 -7.72
N LEU A 183 -20.24 5.33 -7.36
CA LEU A 183 -19.71 4.38 -8.32
C LEU A 183 -20.85 3.67 -9.06
N THR A 184 -20.67 3.44 -10.36
CA THR A 184 -21.51 2.51 -11.13
C THR A 184 -21.28 1.07 -10.66
N ASP A 185 -22.12 0.14 -11.08
CA ASP A 185 -21.95 -1.28 -10.72
C ASP A 185 -20.61 -1.85 -11.23
N ASP A 186 -20.17 -1.46 -12.42
CA ASP A 186 -18.87 -1.86 -12.98
C ASP A 186 -17.70 -1.26 -12.20
N GLU A 187 -17.77 0.02 -11.86
CA GLU A 187 -16.75 0.68 -11.06
C GLU A 187 -16.70 0.10 -9.65
N PHE A 188 -17.87 -0.18 -9.05
CA PHE A 188 -17.94 -0.83 -7.75
C PHE A 188 -17.37 -2.27 -7.80
N SER A 189 -17.58 -2.98 -8.90
CA SER A 189 -16.97 -4.29 -9.11
C SER A 189 -15.44 -4.19 -9.16
N LYS A 190 -14.90 -3.18 -9.86
CA LYS A 190 -13.44 -2.90 -9.89
C LYS A 190 -12.92 -2.48 -8.52
N MET A 191 -13.67 -1.65 -7.79
CA MET A 191 -13.31 -1.26 -6.42
C MET A 191 -13.18 -2.47 -5.50
N LYS A 192 -14.07 -3.47 -5.58
CA LYS A 192 -14.00 -4.69 -4.76
C LYS A 192 -12.72 -5.50 -4.96
N ASN A 193 -12.06 -5.34 -6.11
CA ASN A 193 -10.80 -6.05 -6.38
C ASN A 193 -9.67 -5.63 -5.43
N HIS A 194 -9.76 -4.48 -4.73
CA HIS A 194 -8.70 -4.08 -3.79
C HIS A 194 -8.44 -5.14 -2.72
N ALA A 195 -9.46 -5.83 -2.23
CA ALA A 195 -9.28 -6.90 -1.25
C ALA A 195 -8.48 -8.09 -1.83
N GLY A 196 -8.74 -8.46 -3.09
CA GLY A 196 -7.93 -9.44 -3.82
C GLY A 196 -6.50 -8.96 -4.08
N TYR A 197 -6.32 -7.68 -4.41
CA TYR A 197 -4.99 -7.09 -4.55
C TYR A 197 -4.23 -7.02 -3.23
N THR A 198 -4.91 -6.74 -2.10
CA THR A 198 -4.32 -6.85 -0.75
C THR A 198 -3.78 -8.25 -0.52
N TYR A 199 -4.56 -9.29 -0.85
CA TYR A 199 -4.12 -10.67 -0.75
C TYR A 199 -2.86 -10.94 -1.59
N LEU A 200 -2.85 -10.53 -2.85
CA LEU A 200 -1.71 -10.74 -3.76
C LEU A 200 -0.45 -10.00 -3.27
N ILE A 201 -0.57 -8.73 -2.93
CA ILE A 201 0.56 -7.90 -2.47
C ILE A 201 1.19 -8.50 -1.21
N LEU A 202 0.37 -8.88 -0.22
CA LEU A 202 0.88 -9.42 1.03
C LEU A 202 1.35 -10.89 0.91
N SER A 203 0.99 -11.59 -0.16
CA SER A 203 1.52 -12.94 -0.46
C SER A 203 3.01 -12.93 -0.84
N GLU A 204 3.52 -11.78 -1.30
CA GLU A 204 4.94 -11.62 -1.64
C GLU A 204 5.85 -11.40 -0.40
N VAL A 205 5.24 -11.24 0.79
CA VAL A 205 5.98 -11.03 2.03
C VAL A 205 6.03 -12.32 2.84
N ASN A 206 7.23 -12.85 3.04
CA ASN A 206 7.41 -14.08 3.83
C ASN A 206 6.89 -13.91 5.26
N ASP A 207 6.34 -14.96 5.83
CA ASP A 207 5.80 -15.03 7.21
C ASP A 207 4.57 -14.10 7.45
N PHE A 208 3.92 -13.62 6.37
CA PHE A 208 2.72 -12.76 6.46
C PHE A 208 1.41 -13.50 6.20
N GLU A 209 1.39 -14.84 6.15
CA GLU A 209 0.20 -15.62 5.78
C GLU A 209 -1.03 -15.25 6.63
N GLU A 210 -0.88 -15.15 7.95
CA GLU A 210 -1.97 -14.77 8.85
C GLU A 210 -2.36 -13.30 8.67
N ILE A 211 -1.37 -12.39 8.60
CA ILE A 211 -1.59 -10.95 8.39
C ILE A 211 -2.30 -10.70 7.05
N ARG A 212 -1.86 -11.40 6.00
CA ARG A 212 -2.45 -11.36 4.65
C ARG A 212 -3.93 -11.75 4.69
N ASP A 213 -4.24 -12.89 5.29
CA ASP A 213 -5.60 -13.42 5.31
C ASP A 213 -6.51 -12.51 6.14
N TRP A 214 -6.06 -12.07 7.32
CA TRP A 214 -6.80 -11.14 8.17
C TRP A 214 -7.04 -9.79 7.47
N ALA A 215 -6.03 -9.27 6.77
CA ALA A 215 -6.15 -8.03 6.01
C ALA A 215 -7.08 -8.16 4.81
N ALA A 216 -6.92 -9.23 4.00
CA ALA A 216 -7.63 -9.37 2.72
C ALA A 216 -9.11 -9.78 2.87
N PHE A 217 -9.50 -10.43 3.99
CA PHE A 217 -10.85 -10.95 4.17
C PHE A 217 -11.79 -10.00 4.94
N HIS A 218 -11.37 -8.76 5.17
CA HIS A 218 -12.17 -7.76 5.91
C HIS A 218 -13.54 -7.44 5.27
N HIS A 219 -13.75 -7.78 4.01
CA HIS A 219 -15.04 -7.66 3.32
C HIS A 219 -15.77 -8.99 3.11
N GLU A 220 -15.27 -10.08 3.65
CA GLU A 220 -16.00 -11.33 3.66
C GLU A 220 -17.19 -11.24 4.62
N LYS A 221 -18.21 -12.05 4.37
CA LYS A 221 -19.43 -12.14 5.20
C LYS A 221 -19.69 -13.58 5.57
N LEU A 222 -20.15 -13.81 6.79
CA LEU A 222 -20.40 -15.15 7.30
C LEU A 222 -21.35 -15.98 6.44
N ASN A 223 -22.27 -15.32 5.73
CA ASN A 223 -23.22 -15.98 4.79
C ASN A 223 -22.68 -16.22 3.38
N GLY A 224 -21.36 -16.03 3.14
CA GLY A 224 -20.72 -16.26 1.84
C GLY A 224 -21.03 -15.22 0.76
N LYS A 225 -21.71 -14.11 1.08
CA LYS A 225 -22.02 -13.03 0.14
C LYS A 225 -21.01 -11.88 0.20
N GLY A 226 -19.85 -12.11 0.82
CA GLY A 226 -18.73 -11.19 0.87
C GLY A 226 -17.85 -11.26 -0.39
N TYR A 227 -16.71 -10.65 -0.34
CA TYR A 227 -15.66 -10.69 -1.35
C TYR A 227 -14.28 -10.55 -0.67
N PRO A 228 -13.17 -10.95 -1.29
CA PRO A 228 -13.02 -11.33 -2.71
C PRO A 228 -13.34 -12.78 -3.03
N PHE A 229 -13.38 -13.69 -2.05
CA PHE A 229 -13.47 -15.13 -2.29
C PHE A 229 -14.83 -15.74 -1.97
N GLY A 230 -15.73 -14.99 -1.32
CA GLY A 230 -17.06 -15.47 -0.93
C GLY A 230 -17.02 -16.52 0.19
N LYS A 231 -16.07 -16.37 1.12
CA LYS A 231 -15.90 -17.30 2.26
C LYS A 231 -17.09 -17.28 3.20
N THR A 232 -17.42 -18.47 3.73
CA THR A 232 -18.50 -18.65 4.72
C THR A 232 -17.97 -18.64 6.14
N ALA A 233 -18.88 -18.64 7.13
CA ALA A 233 -18.52 -18.72 8.55
C ALA A 233 -17.62 -19.91 8.89
N ALA A 234 -17.77 -21.06 8.20
CA ALA A 234 -16.94 -22.23 8.46
C ALA A 234 -15.49 -22.09 7.97
N GLU A 235 -15.25 -21.16 7.05
CA GLU A 235 -13.94 -20.91 6.40
C GLU A 235 -13.20 -19.72 6.98
N LEU A 236 -13.86 -18.89 7.76
CA LEU A 236 -13.30 -17.70 8.40
C LEU A 236 -12.94 -17.99 9.85
N ASN A 237 -11.68 -17.75 10.22
CA ASN A 237 -11.25 -17.82 11.62
C ASN A 237 -11.68 -16.57 12.42
N GLU A 238 -11.51 -16.60 13.73
CA GLU A 238 -11.95 -15.50 14.61
C GLU A 238 -11.23 -14.17 14.30
N PRO A 239 -9.89 -14.09 14.10
CA PRO A 239 -9.21 -12.85 13.69
C PRO A 239 -9.70 -12.25 12.37
N GLU A 240 -10.02 -13.06 11.37
CA GLU A 240 -10.58 -12.58 10.09
C GLU A 240 -11.96 -11.93 10.28
N ARG A 241 -12.81 -12.55 11.13
CA ARG A 241 -14.11 -11.98 11.49
C ARG A 241 -13.98 -10.71 12.33
N MET A 242 -12.95 -10.65 13.21
CA MET A 242 -12.63 -9.43 13.98
C MET A 242 -12.30 -8.28 13.06
N MET A 243 -11.46 -8.49 12.03
CA MET A 243 -11.09 -7.47 11.05
C MET A 243 -12.30 -6.88 10.35
N ALA A 244 -13.23 -7.72 9.86
CA ALA A 244 -14.47 -7.27 9.22
C ALA A 244 -15.33 -6.39 10.17
N CYS A 245 -15.47 -6.79 11.42
CA CYS A 245 -16.25 -6.03 12.41
C CYS A 245 -15.58 -4.69 12.76
N VAL A 246 -14.25 -4.69 12.92
CA VAL A 246 -13.47 -3.48 13.28
C VAL A 246 -13.45 -2.47 12.14
N ASP A 247 -13.25 -2.91 10.89
CA ASP A 247 -13.31 -2.02 9.73
C ASP A 247 -14.66 -1.31 9.62
N ILE A 248 -15.78 -2.06 9.72
CA ILE A 248 -17.11 -1.49 9.72
C ILE A 248 -17.29 -0.50 10.89
N TYR A 249 -16.84 -0.86 12.08
CA TYR A 249 -16.93 0.01 13.25
C TYR A 249 -16.14 1.32 13.02
N GLN A 250 -14.89 1.25 12.53
CA GLN A 250 -14.08 2.42 12.21
C GLN A 250 -14.76 3.28 11.15
N ALA A 251 -15.22 2.69 10.05
CA ALA A 251 -15.87 3.40 8.95
C ALA A 251 -17.14 4.15 9.39
N LEU A 252 -17.86 3.65 10.40
CA LEU A 252 -19.07 4.25 10.93
C LEU A 252 -18.79 5.35 11.97
N THR A 253 -17.74 5.22 12.78
CA THR A 253 -17.40 6.15 13.87
C THR A 253 -16.49 7.27 13.47
N GLU A 254 -15.82 7.17 12.32
CA GLU A 254 -14.88 8.16 11.83
C GLU A 254 -15.57 9.42 11.29
N ASP A 255 -15.07 10.60 11.70
CA ASP A 255 -15.50 11.87 11.14
C ASP A 255 -14.93 12.02 9.71
N ARG A 256 -15.80 12.28 8.75
CA ARG A 256 -15.44 12.57 7.36
C ARG A 256 -15.69 14.04 7.05
N PRO A 257 -15.01 14.66 6.07
CA PRO A 257 -15.19 16.07 5.75
C PRO A 257 -16.64 16.53 5.58
N TYR A 258 -17.50 15.60 5.12
CA TYR A 258 -18.91 15.89 4.82
C TYR A 258 -19.90 15.18 5.74
N LYS A 259 -19.43 14.39 6.73
CA LYS A 259 -20.30 13.60 7.60
C LYS A 259 -19.63 13.30 8.94
N LYS A 260 -20.25 13.70 10.05
CA LYS A 260 -19.85 13.28 11.38
C LYS A 260 -20.00 11.77 11.55
N GLY A 261 -19.04 11.15 12.22
CA GLY A 261 -19.12 9.77 12.66
C GLY A 261 -20.32 9.53 13.58
N LEU A 262 -20.78 8.30 13.60
CA LEU A 262 -21.87 7.90 14.49
C LEU A 262 -21.37 7.73 15.94
N SER A 263 -22.26 7.86 16.89
CA SER A 263 -21.95 7.50 18.26
C SER A 263 -21.69 6.00 18.40
N HIS A 264 -20.94 5.63 19.44
CA HIS A 264 -20.66 4.23 19.77
C HIS A 264 -21.92 3.38 19.83
N GLU A 265 -22.96 3.84 20.54
CA GLU A 265 -24.24 3.10 20.70
C GLU A 265 -24.89 2.85 19.33
N LYS A 266 -25.03 3.90 18.50
CA LYS A 266 -25.62 3.76 17.16
C LYS A 266 -24.81 2.83 16.25
N THR A 267 -23.50 2.87 16.35
CA THR A 267 -22.61 1.99 15.60
C THR A 267 -22.81 0.54 16.02
N CYS A 268 -22.85 0.27 17.34
CA CYS A 268 -23.11 -1.06 17.86
C CYS A 268 -24.50 -1.60 17.47
N ASP A 269 -25.53 -0.74 17.44
CA ASP A 269 -26.87 -1.15 16.98
C ASP A 269 -26.86 -1.58 15.48
N ILE A 270 -26.05 -0.91 14.64
CA ILE A 270 -25.85 -1.30 13.23
C ILE A 270 -25.11 -2.63 13.15
N LEU A 271 -24.06 -2.84 13.95
CA LEU A 271 -23.34 -4.11 13.98
C LEU A 271 -24.25 -5.26 14.41
N ASP A 272 -25.10 -5.05 15.43
CA ASP A 272 -26.07 -6.07 15.89
C ASP A 272 -27.07 -6.40 14.77
N ASP A 273 -27.58 -5.43 14.02
CA ASP A 273 -28.47 -5.67 12.87
C ASP A 273 -27.75 -6.45 11.74
N MET A 274 -26.47 -6.16 11.51
CA MET A 274 -25.65 -6.92 10.53
C MET A 274 -25.40 -8.35 11.01
N ALA A 275 -25.16 -8.55 12.30
CA ALA A 275 -24.98 -9.88 12.89
C ALA A 275 -26.25 -10.74 12.79
N GLN A 276 -27.45 -10.15 13.01
CA GLN A 276 -28.72 -10.83 12.80
C GLN A 276 -28.96 -11.31 11.37
N LYS A 277 -28.27 -10.71 10.39
CA LYS A 277 -28.34 -11.06 8.97
C LYS A 277 -27.21 -12.02 8.52
N ASP A 278 -26.47 -12.56 9.46
CA ASP A 278 -25.27 -13.40 9.22
C ASP A 278 -24.22 -12.71 8.33
N PHE A 279 -24.10 -11.39 8.46
CA PHE A 279 -23.04 -10.65 7.75
C PHE A 279 -21.73 -10.66 8.53
N ILE A 280 -21.83 -10.47 9.84
CA ILE A 280 -20.69 -10.42 10.77
C ILE A 280 -20.96 -11.29 12.00
N ASP A 281 -19.92 -11.49 12.80
CA ASP A 281 -19.97 -12.33 13.99
C ASP A 281 -20.67 -11.61 15.16
N SER A 282 -21.70 -12.27 15.72
CA SER A 282 -22.54 -11.71 16.79
C SER A 282 -21.81 -11.59 18.12
N ASP A 283 -20.88 -12.49 18.41
CA ASP A 283 -20.15 -12.45 19.67
C ASP A 283 -19.06 -11.39 19.63
N ILE A 284 -18.39 -11.23 18.48
CA ILE A 284 -17.46 -10.13 18.26
C ILE A 284 -18.19 -8.77 18.33
N SER A 285 -19.41 -8.63 17.77
CA SER A 285 -20.22 -7.41 17.91
C SER A 285 -20.46 -7.04 19.38
N LYS A 286 -20.82 -8.01 20.22
CA LYS A 286 -21.01 -7.79 21.67
C LYS A 286 -19.70 -7.38 22.35
N ILE A 287 -18.59 -8.04 22.02
CA ILE A 287 -17.27 -7.73 22.59
C ILE A 287 -16.84 -6.31 22.20
N ILE A 288 -17.08 -5.89 20.96
CA ILE A 288 -16.82 -4.50 20.50
C ILE A 288 -17.63 -3.50 21.32
N ARG A 289 -18.91 -3.78 21.58
CA ARG A 289 -19.78 -2.92 22.42
C ARG A 289 -19.20 -2.73 23.84
N GLU A 290 -18.65 -3.78 24.41
CA GLU A 290 -18.00 -3.70 25.72
C GLU A 290 -16.63 -3.04 25.69
N CYS A 291 -15.76 -3.47 24.78
CA CYS A 291 -14.37 -3.04 24.69
C CYS A 291 -14.27 -1.55 24.41
N PHE A 292 -14.94 -1.07 23.37
CA PHE A 292 -14.82 0.32 22.93
C PHE A 292 -15.73 1.28 23.69
N GLY A 293 -16.71 0.78 24.46
CA GLY A 293 -17.54 1.57 25.35
C GLY A 293 -16.84 2.02 26.65
N ARG A 294 -15.78 1.31 27.07
CA ARG A 294 -15.03 1.61 28.32
C ARG A 294 -14.04 2.77 28.22
N ASN A 295 -13.70 3.20 27.01
CA ASN A 295 -12.68 4.21 26.76
C ASN A 295 -13.28 5.61 26.53
N ARG A 296 -14.36 5.94 27.19
CA ARG A 296 -14.97 7.28 27.22
C ARG A 296 -14.75 8.01 28.52
#